data_08218c72d00d5ca56b75dacc6806d28d
#
_entry.id   08218c72d00d5ca56b75dacc6806d28d
#
_cell.length_a   1.000
_cell.length_b   1.000
_cell.length_c   1.000
_cell.angle_alpha   90.00
_cell.angle_beta   90.00
_cell.angle_gamma   90.00
#
_symmetry.space_group_name_H-M   'P 1'
#
loop_
_entity.id
_entity.type
_entity.pdbx_description
1 polymer ?
#
loop_
_entity_poly.entity_id
_entity_poly.type
_entity_poly.pdbx_seq_one_letter_code
_entity_poly.pdbx_strand_id
1 'polypeptide(L)'
;NTMSLSSRLVNETRGQFVHSDLVALPTDRIGPNVSIAGVATLGTLSGSPTGRLNTMYQVVDNLSYLAGAHALRAGVDFLYNRDDINCLRSVRGQYAFSSLANFLSGVYNNSGFTQTFGPVDVSQTNPNLGVYAQDEWKVTPGLTLNLGLRYDLQFLETINTDTNNVSPRAGFAWSPAAGGRTVVRGGAGLFFDRVPLRALANALLSAGNTTDITKLRQVNISLSPTQAGAPTFPNIL
;
A
#
# COMPACT_ATOMS: atom_id res chain seq x y z
N ASN A 1 -9.96 23.88 9.82
CA ASN A 1 -9.99 25.11 10.57
C ASN A 1 -8.71 25.90 10.32
N THR A 2 -8.80 27.21 10.03
CA THR A 2 -7.66 28.12 9.90
C THR A 2 -7.86 29.28 10.84
N MET A 3 -6.86 29.57 11.67
CA MET A 3 -6.91 30.59 12.70
C MET A 3 -5.72 31.56 12.54
N SER A 4 -5.99 32.83 12.37
CA SER A 4 -4.98 33.88 12.48
C SER A 4 -4.78 34.24 13.95
N LEU A 5 -3.71 33.68 14.54
CA LEU A 5 -3.37 33.94 15.95
C LEU A 5 -2.75 35.34 16.14
N SER A 6 -2.12 35.86 15.09
CA SER A 6 -1.65 37.26 15.01
C SER A 6 -1.49 37.65 13.54
N SER A 7 -1.07 38.90 13.28
CA SER A 7 -0.74 39.36 11.92
C SER A 7 0.41 38.59 11.25
N ARG A 8 1.15 37.79 12.01
CA ARG A 8 2.33 37.04 11.54
C ARG A 8 2.25 35.52 11.80
N LEU A 9 1.25 35.07 12.56
CA LEU A 9 1.13 33.69 12.99
C LEU A 9 -0.23 33.12 12.59
N VAL A 10 -0.19 32.08 11.78
CA VAL A 10 -1.38 31.35 11.32
C VAL A 10 -1.25 29.88 11.68
N ASN A 11 -2.29 29.35 12.25
CA ASN A 11 -2.43 27.89 12.47
C ASN A 11 -3.51 27.35 11.54
N GLU A 12 -3.25 26.16 10.99
CA GLU A 12 -4.18 25.39 10.18
C GLU A 12 -4.28 23.97 10.69
N THR A 13 -5.47 23.59 11.19
CA THR A 13 -5.76 22.21 11.62
C THR A 13 -6.75 21.57 10.65
N ARG A 14 -6.44 20.38 10.19
CA ARG A 14 -7.30 19.54 9.33
C ARG A 14 -7.53 18.18 9.97
N GLY A 15 -8.76 17.71 9.93
CA GLY A 15 -9.14 16.34 10.28
C GLY A 15 -9.75 15.64 9.08
N GLN A 16 -9.45 14.35 8.90
CA GLN A 16 -10.02 13.52 7.88
C GLN A 16 -10.46 12.19 8.49
N PHE A 17 -11.63 11.73 8.08
CA PHE A 17 -12.12 10.38 8.32
C PHE A 17 -12.47 9.75 6.98
N VAL A 18 -12.00 8.52 6.76
CA VAL A 18 -12.35 7.72 5.59
C VAL A 18 -12.78 6.35 6.05
N HIS A 19 -13.93 5.91 5.55
CA HIS A 19 -14.40 4.55 5.71
C HIS A 19 -14.75 4.01 4.32
N SER A 20 -14.13 2.90 3.94
CA SER A 20 -14.34 2.27 2.66
C SER A 20 -14.57 0.79 2.86
N ASP A 21 -15.71 0.31 2.41
CA ASP A 21 -16.06 -1.11 2.36
C ASP A 21 -16.15 -1.54 0.90
N LEU A 22 -15.18 -2.35 0.49
CA LEU A 22 -15.12 -2.93 -0.85
C LEU A 22 -15.40 -4.41 -0.76
N VAL A 23 -16.45 -4.87 -1.44
CA VAL A 23 -16.73 -6.30 -1.61
C VAL A 23 -16.87 -6.60 -3.09
N ALA A 24 -16.01 -7.46 -3.60
CA ALA A 24 -16.08 -7.97 -4.98
C ALA A 24 -16.49 -9.44 -4.95
N LEU A 25 -17.76 -9.70 -5.16
CA LEU A 25 -18.29 -11.05 -5.24
C LEU A 25 -18.09 -11.61 -6.66
N PRO A 26 -17.80 -12.93 -6.78
CA PRO A 26 -17.78 -13.57 -8.08
C PRO A 26 -19.20 -13.65 -8.67
N THR A 27 -19.30 -13.51 -9.97
CA THR A 27 -20.56 -13.71 -10.71
C THR A 27 -21.00 -15.17 -10.60
N ASP A 28 -20.04 -16.09 -10.75
CA ASP A 28 -20.22 -17.51 -10.51
C ASP A 28 -19.66 -17.87 -9.13
N ARG A 29 -20.49 -18.46 -8.28
CA ARG A 29 -20.15 -18.89 -6.91
C ARG A 29 -19.94 -20.39 -6.79
N ILE A 30 -20.03 -21.10 -7.91
CA ILE A 30 -20.00 -22.55 -7.96
C ILE A 30 -18.68 -23.03 -8.55
N GLY A 31 -18.03 -23.98 -7.86
CA GLY A 31 -16.90 -24.71 -8.35
C GLY A 31 -15.55 -23.96 -8.40
N PRO A 32 -14.54 -24.64 -8.92
CA PRO A 32 -13.21 -24.09 -9.08
C PRO A 32 -13.13 -23.06 -10.23
N ASN A 33 -12.06 -22.29 -10.24
CA ASN A 33 -11.66 -21.54 -11.43
C ASN A 33 -11.18 -22.53 -12.51
N VAL A 34 -11.60 -22.32 -13.74
CA VAL A 34 -11.19 -23.13 -14.90
C VAL A 34 -10.63 -22.19 -15.97
N SER A 35 -9.35 -22.34 -16.28
CA SER A 35 -8.69 -21.59 -17.36
C SER A 35 -8.38 -22.54 -18.52
N ILE A 36 -8.89 -22.21 -19.70
CA ILE A 36 -8.65 -22.95 -20.96
C ILE A 36 -7.86 -22.03 -21.87
N ALA A 37 -6.59 -22.37 -22.14
CA ALA A 37 -5.70 -21.51 -22.91
C ALA A 37 -6.27 -21.16 -24.29
N GLY A 38 -6.31 -19.87 -24.60
CA GLY A 38 -6.81 -19.34 -25.88
C GLY A 38 -8.33 -19.47 -26.10
N VAL A 39 -9.10 -19.92 -25.09
CA VAL A 39 -10.54 -20.13 -25.22
C VAL A 39 -11.34 -19.30 -24.23
N ALA A 40 -11.24 -19.62 -22.93
CA ALA A 40 -12.04 -18.96 -21.89
C ALA A 40 -11.49 -19.18 -20.48
N THR A 41 -11.93 -18.34 -19.54
CA THR A 41 -11.85 -18.58 -18.10
C THR A 41 -13.28 -18.66 -17.56
N LEU A 42 -13.58 -19.71 -16.82
CA LEU A 42 -14.90 -20.05 -16.31
C LEU A 42 -14.85 -20.27 -14.79
N GLY A 43 -16.01 -20.30 -14.15
CA GLY A 43 -16.14 -20.60 -12.72
C GLY A 43 -15.71 -19.42 -11.81
N THR A 44 -15.43 -19.73 -10.56
CA THR A 44 -15.06 -18.71 -9.57
C THR A 44 -13.63 -18.24 -9.78
N LEU A 45 -13.42 -16.98 -10.12
CA LEU A 45 -12.07 -16.42 -10.29
C LEU A 45 -11.22 -16.65 -9.03
N SER A 46 -9.93 -16.94 -9.23
CA SER A 46 -9.00 -17.29 -8.16
C SER A 46 -8.81 -16.22 -7.08
N GLY A 47 -9.10 -14.97 -7.40
CA GLY A 47 -9.04 -13.83 -6.47
C GLY A 47 -10.39 -13.39 -5.91
N SER A 48 -11.47 -14.15 -6.15
CA SER A 48 -12.82 -13.81 -5.70
C SER A 48 -13.42 -14.92 -4.82
N PRO A 49 -14.29 -14.57 -3.85
CA PRO A 49 -14.59 -13.20 -3.42
C PRO A 49 -13.39 -12.51 -2.78
N THR A 50 -13.34 -11.18 -2.87
CA THR A 50 -12.39 -10.37 -2.11
C THR A 50 -13.15 -9.26 -1.40
N GLY A 51 -12.74 -8.97 -0.18
CA GLY A 51 -13.28 -7.91 0.62
C GLY A 51 -12.14 -7.06 1.20
N ARG A 52 -12.40 -5.77 1.36
CA ARG A 52 -11.48 -4.86 2.02
C ARG A 52 -12.26 -3.81 2.78
N LEU A 53 -12.14 -3.83 4.08
CA LEU A 53 -12.66 -2.79 4.95
C LEU A 53 -11.50 -1.93 5.41
N ASN A 54 -11.52 -0.67 5.00
CA ASN A 54 -10.48 0.30 5.36
C ASN A 54 -11.10 1.42 6.19
N THR A 55 -10.53 1.70 7.35
CA THR A 55 -10.93 2.81 8.20
C THR A 55 -9.70 3.66 8.53
N MET A 56 -9.73 4.93 8.17
CA MET A 56 -8.63 5.85 8.32
C MET A 56 -9.07 7.11 9.07
N TYR A 57 -8.26 7.52 10.02
CA TYR A 57 -8.34 8.79 10.72
C TYR A 57 -7.04 9.54 10.49
N GLN A 58 -7.13 10.81 10.14
CA GLN A 58 -5.95 11.66 9.99
C GLN A 58 -6.19 13.00 10.64
N VAL A 59 -5.18 13.49 11.34
CA VAL A 59 -5.12 14.86 11.88
C VAL A 59 -3.81 15.49 11.43
N VAL A 60 -3.92 16.66 10.84
CA VAL A 60 -2.77 17.45 10.40
C VAL A 60 -2.87 18.83 11.05
N ASP A 61 -1.79 19.30 11.66
CA ASP A 61 -1.68 20.64 12.19
C ASP A 61 -0.45 21.33 11.62
N ASN A 62 -0.63 22.54 11.11
CA ASN A 62 0.41 23.35 10.50
C ASN A 62 0.46 24.74 11.12
N LEU A 63 1.62 25.17 11.53
CA LEU A 63 1.91 26.50 12.02
C LEU A 63 2.76 27.26 11.01
N SER A 64 2.36 28.45 10.64
CA SER A 64 3.10 29.34 9.74
C SER A 64 3.41 30.66 10.47
N TYR A 65 4.68 31.06 10.46
CA TYR A 65 5.14 32.28 11.14
C TYR A 65 6.02 33.13 10.22
N LEU A 66 5.69 34.42 10.11
CA LEU A 66 6.45 35.38 9.34
C LEU A 66 7.38 36.16 10.26
N ALA A 67 8.68 36.05 10.04
CA ALA A 67 9.73 36.71 10.83
C ALA A 67 10.70 37.49 9.92
N GLY A 68 10.34 38.70 9.52
CA GLY A 68 11.14 39.51 8.63
C GLY A 68 11.36 38.86 7.27
N ALA A 69 12.58 38.45 6.97
CA ALA A 69 12.93 37.77 5.72
C ALA A 69 12.62 36.28 5.71
N HIS A 70 12.13 35.71 6.81
CA HIS A 70 11.86 34.27 6.99
C HIS A 70 10.35 33.99 7.00
N ALA A 71 9.94 32.94 6.28
CA ALA A 71 8.60 32.38 6.36
C ALA A 71 8.72 30.94 6.87
N LEU A 72 8.66 30.83 8.19
CA LEU A 72 8.81 29.54 8.89
C LEU A 72 7.50 28.76 8.86
N ARG A 73 7.58 27.47 8.63
CA ARG A 73 6.45 26.53 8.74
C ARG A 73 6.89 25.31 9.52
N ALA A 74 6.05 24.85 10.41
CA ALA A 74 6.22 23.58 11.11
C ALA A 74 4.88 22.87 11.20
N GLY A 75 4.90 21.55 11.26
CA GLY A 75 3.65 20.81 11.37
C GLY A 75 3.83 19.39 11.79
N VAL A 76 2.71 18.79 12.16
CA VAL A 76 2.56 17.38 12.50
C VAL A 76 1.45 16.76 11.65
N ASP A 77 1.66 15.53 11.20
CA ASP A 77 0.72 14.72 10.47
C ASP A 77 0.63 13.36 11.17
N PHE A 78 -0.51 13.09 11.77
CA PHE A 78 -0.79 11.79 12.37
C PHE A 78 -1.90 11.11 11.59
N LEU A 79 -1.61 9.90 11.10
CA LEU A 79 -2.55 9.06 10.38
C LEU A 79 -2.65 7.71 11.08
N TYR A 80 -3.86 7.30 11.41
CA TYR A 80 -4.17 5.94 11.86
C TYR A 80 -5.00 5.25 10.79
N ASN A 81 -4.50 4.12 10.30
CA ASN A 81 -5.20 3.31 9.31
C ASN A 81 -5.40 1.89 9.84
N ARG A 82 -6.61 1.38 9.75
CA ARG A 82 -6.96 -0.03 9.96
C ARG A 82 -7.47 -0.60 8.65
N ASP A 83 -6.89 -1.72 8.25
CA ASP A 83 -7.16 -2.39 6.99
C ASP A 83 -7.46 -3.87 7.26
N ASP A 84 -8.72 -4.26 7.10
CA ASP A 84 -9.17 -5.64 7.22
C ASP A 84 -9.38 -6.17 5.80
N ILE A 85 -8.57 -7.16 5.42
CA ILE A 85 -8.55 -7.73 4.07
C ILE A 85 -9.01 -9.18 4.14
N ASN A 86 -10.00 -9.53 3.31
CA ASN A 86 -10.39 -10.89 3.01
C ASN A 86 -9.95 -11.21 1.57
N CYS A 87 -9.04 -12.17 1.40
CA CYS A 87 -8.51 -12.53 0.11
C CYS A 87 -8.44 -14.05 -0.07
N LEU A 88 -9.47 -14.58 -0.72
CA LEU A 88 -9.65 -16.00 -1.01
C LEU A 88 -8.89 -16.40 -2.27
N ARG A 89 -7.55 -16.47 -2.22
CA ARG A 89 -6.75 -16.90 -3.37
C ARG A 89 -6.89 -18.40 -3.60
N SER A 90 -7.53 -18.80 -4.71
CA SER A 90 -7.65 -20.19 -5.14
C SER A 90 -8.13 -21.17 -4.06
N VAL A 91 -8.86 -20.69 -3.04
CA VAL A 91 -9.39 -21.53 -1.95
C VAL A 91 -10.40 -22.53 -2.51
N ARG A 92 -11.12 -22.16 -3.57
CA ARG A 92 -12.05 -23.07 -4.27
C ARG A 92 -11.40 -23.91 -5.36
N GLY A 93 -10.08 -23.97 -5.40
CA GLY A 93 -9.33 -24.66 -6.44
C GLY A 93 -9.29 -23.89 -7.78
N GLN A 94 -8.31 -24.25 -8.56
CA GLN A 94 -8.14 -23.75 -9.92
C GLN A 94 -7.61 -24.87 -10.80
N TYR A 95 -8.15 -24.97 -12.01
CA TYR A 95 -7.67 -25.84 -13.04
C TYR A 95 -7.18 -25.08 -14.27
N ALA A 96 -6.07 -25.48 -14.83
CA ALA A 96 -5.53 -24.94 -16.08
C ALA A 96 -5.45 -26.04 -17.14
N PHE A 97 -6.03 -25.76 -18.32
CA PHE A 97 -6.03 -26.64 -19.49
C PHE A 97 -5.31 -25.97 -20.66
N SER A 98 -4.48 -26.72 -21.38
CA SER A 98 -3.74 -26.21 -22.54
C SER A 98 -4.60 -26.10 -23.80
N SER A 99 -5.76 -26.72 -23.85
CA SER A 99 -6.67 -26.70 -24.99
C SER A 99 -8.11 -27.07 -24.59
N LEU A 100 -9.06 -26.77 -25.47
CA LEU A 100 -10.45 -27.20 -25.34
C LEU A 100 -10.58 -28.73 -25.34
N ALA A 101 -9.78 -29.41 -26.15
CA ALA A 101 -9.80 -30.88 -26.18
C ALA A 101 -9.39 -31.48 -24.83
N ASN A 102 -8.37 -30.96 -24.19
CA ASN A 102 -7.92 -31.39 -22.87
C ASN A 102 -8.98 -31.09 -21.78
N PHE A 103 -9.66 -29.95 -21.90
CA PHE A 103 -10.78 -29.64 -20.98
C PHE A 103 -11.92 -30.65 -21.13
N LEU A 104 -12.34 -30.96 -22.36
CA LEU A 104 -13.41 -31.93 -22.65
C LEU A 104 -13.05 -33.33 -22.19
N SER A 105 -11.76 -33.73 -22.19
CA SER A 105 -11.29 -35.00 -21.68
C SER A 105 -10.98 -35.01 -20.17
N GLY A 106 -11.09 -33.84 -19.51
CA GLY A 106 -10.78 -33.68 -18.08
C GLY A 106 -9.30 -33.75 -17.72
N VAL A 107 -8.39 -33.67 -18.70
CA VAL A 107 -6.94 -33.77 -18.50
C VAL A 107 -6.34 -32.36 -18.39
N TYR A 108 -6.08 -31.94 -17.16
CA TYR A 108 -5.44 -30.63 -16.92
C TYR A 108 -3.91 -30.71 -17.04
N ASN A 109 -3.28 -29.53 -17.10
CA ASN A 109 -1.83 -29.42 -17.31
C ASN A 109 -1.02 -30.01 -16.15
N ASN A 110 0.25 -30.29 -16.39
CA ASN A 110 1.20 -30.53 -15.29
C ASN A 110 1.24 -29.32 -14.38
N SER A 111 1.15 -29.55 -13.06
CA SER A 111 0.96 -28.49 -12.04
C SER A 111 -0.26 -27.59 -12.33
N GLY A 112 -1.21 -28.10 -13.10
CA GLY A 112 -2.38 -27.33 -13.55
C GLY A 112 -3.53 -27.27 -12.55
N PHE A 113 -3.52 -28.08 -11.50
CA PHE A 113 -4.40 -27.90 -10.36
C PHE A 113 -3.69 -27.12 -9.27
N THR A 114 -4.33 -26.06 -8.75
CA THR A 114 -3.84 -25.32 -7.59
C THR A 114 -4.96 -25.08 -6.61
N GLN A 115 -4.66 -25.22 -5.33
CA GLN A 115 -5.58 -24.87 -4.23
C GLN A 115 -4.81 -24.34 -3.04
N THR A 116 -5.39 -23.33 -2.38
CA THR A 116 -4.81 -22.69 -1.19
C THR A 116 -5.63 -23.04 0.04
N PHE A 117 -4.95 -23.41 1.11
CA PHE A 117 -5.52 -23.74 2.40
C PHE A 117 -4.98 -22.79 3.47
N GLY A 118 -5.78 -22.49 4.49
CA GLY A 118 -5.42 -21.65 5.61
C GLY A 118 -6.28 -20.39 5.71
N PRO A 119 -5.95 -19.48 6.63
CA PRO A 119 -6.73 -18.26 6.86
C PRO A 119 -6.70 -17.35 5.64
N VAL A 120 -7.85 -16.75 5.37
CA VAL A 120 -8.07 -15.86 4.23
C VAL A 120 -8.08 -14.38 4.65
N ASP A 121 -8.14 -14.14 5.95
CA ASP A 121 -8.29 -12.81 6.52
C ASP A 121 -6.97 -12.29 7.07
N VAL A 122 -6.71 -11.02 6.82
CA VAL A 122 -5.61 -10.25 7.42
C VAL A 122 -6.18 -8.96 7.95
N SER A 123 -6.01 -8.73 9.24
CA SER A 123 -6.24 -7.43 9.87
C SER A 123 -4.90 -6.80 10.20
N GLN A 124 -4.75 -5.54 9.88
CA GLN A 124 -3.52 -4.79 10.15
C GLN A 124 -3.82 -3.35 10.52
N THR A 125 -3.06 -2.81 11.45
CA THR A 125 -3.06 -1.40 11.78
C THR A 125 -1.77 -0.76 11.30
N ASN A 126 -1.84 0.51 10.94
CA ASN A 126 -0.72 1.25 10.40
C ASN A 126 -0.76 2.71 10.86
N PRO A 127 -0.43 2.98 12.13
CA PRO A 127 -0.21 4.35 12.58
C PRO A 127 1.02 4.95 11.90
N ASN A 128 0.91 6.22 11.50
CA ASN A 128 2.01 6.98 10.90
C ASN A 128 2.10 8.33 11.59
N LEU A 129 3.31 8.77 11.86
CA LEU A 129 3.59 10.08 12.41
C LEU A 129 4.63 10.78 11.52
N GLY A 130 4.31 11.97 11.06
CA GLY A 130 5.23 12.86 10.37
C GLY A 130 5.35 14.17 11.11
N VAL A 131 6.57 14.66 11.30
CA VAL A 131 6.82 16.01 11.82
C VAL A 131 7.77 16.73 10.86
N TYR A 132 7.58 18.01 10.67
CA TYR A 132 8.45 18.78 9.79
C TYR A 132 8.63 20.22 10.27
N ALA A 133 9.75 20.80 9.85
CA ALA A 133 10.00 22.23 9.92
C ALA A 133 10.66 22.68 8.61
N GLN A 134 10.28 23.86 8.13
CA GLN A 134 10.86 24.46 6.93
C GLN A 134 10.92 25.96 7.03
N ASP A 135 11.87 26.54 6.31
CA ASP A 135 12.07 27.98 6.19
C ASP A 135 12.16 28.37 4.71
N GLU A 136 11.39 29.35 4.31
CA GLU A 136 11.59 30.09 3.08
C GLU A 136 12.27 31.43 3.46
N TRP A 137 13.58 31.49 3.21
CA TRP A 137 14.42 32.60 3.57
C TRP A 137 14.74 33.49 2.37
N LYS A 138 14.27 34.70 2.38
CA LYS A 138 14.61 35.77 1.41
C LYS A 138 15.96 36.38 1.79
N VAL A 139 17.06 35.74 1.36
CA VAL A 139 18.44 36.19 1.69
C VAL A 139 18.75 37.55 1.12
N THR A 140 18.29 37.80 -0.11
CA THR A 140 18.34 39.09 -0.79
C THR A 140 17.06 39.29 -1.64
N PRO A 141 16.80 40.50 -2.19
CA PRO A 141 15.67 40.64 -3.12
C PRO A 141 15.68 39.72 -4.33
N GLY A 142 16.87 39.25 -4.73
CA GLY A 142 17.04 38.35 -5.86
C GLY A 142 17.32 36.87 -5.49
N LEU A 143 17.43 36.53 -4.19
CA LEU A 143 17.75 35.19 -3.77
C LEU A 143 16.85 34.70 -2.63
N THR A 144 16.13 33.64 -2.89
CA THR A 144 15.34 32.91 -1.87
C THR A 144 15.92 31.51 -1.70
N LEU A 145 16.12 31.08 -0.46
CA LEU A 145 16.48 29.73 -0.09
C LEU A 145 15.24 29.05 0.54
N ASN A 146 15.05 27.78 0.23
CA ASN A 146 14.05 26.92 0.86
C ASN A 146 14.79 25.79 1.57
N LEU A 147 14.68 25.73 2.89
CA LEU A 147 15.34 24.72 3.71
C LEU A 147 14.28 23.97 4.49
N GLY A 148 14.35 22.66 4.55
CA GLY A 148 13.36 21.87 5.26
C GLY A 148 13.94 20.57 5.81
N LEU A 149 13.35 20.12 6.91
CA LEU A 149 13.61 18.84 7.51
C LEU A 149 12.28 18.18 7.84
N ARG A 150 12.13 16.92 7.47
CA ARG A 150 10.98 16.10 7.85
C ARG A 150 11.46 14.81 8.47
N TYR A 151 10.73 14.33 9.46
CA TYR A 151 10.94 13.05 10.11
C TYR A 151 9.64 12.25 10.06
N ASP A 152 9.71 11.01 9.57
CA ASP A 152 8.55 10.14 9.40
C ASP A 152 8.74 8.84 10.16
N LEU A 153 7.68 8.38 10.81
CA LEU A 153 7.60 7.07 11.45
C LEU A 153 6.38 6.32 10.91
N GLN A 154 6.56 5.04 10.61
CA GLN A 154 5.48 4.11 10.29
C GLN A 154 5.52 2.95 11.29
N PHE A 155 4.42 2.73 12.00
CA PHE A 155 4.29 1.66 12.98
C PHE A 155 3.54 0.50 12.35
N LEU A 156 4.20 -0.66 12.24
CA LEU A 156 3.65 -1.89 11.72
C LEU A 156 3.76 -2.98 12.78
N GLU A 157 2.69 -3.74 13.00
CA GLU A 157 2.62 -4.72 14.10
C GLU A 157 3.67 -5.83 14.01
N THR A 158 4.13 -6.14 12.81
CA THR A 158 4.98 -7.31 12.54
C THR A 158 6.40 -6.97 12.09
N ILE A 159 6.71 -5.69 11.95
CA ILE A 159 8.01 -5.21 11.49
C ILE A 159 8.53 -4.18 12.50
N ASN A 160 9.80 -4.27 12.85
CA ASN A 160 10.43 -3.26 13.68
C ASN A 160 10.32 -1.89 13.03
N THR A 161 9.89 -0.90 13.80
CA THR A 161 9.77 0.48 13.33
C THR A 161 11.14 1.00 12.92
N ASP A 162 11.24 1.45 11.67
CA ASP A 162 12.42 2.16 11.21
C ASP A 162 12.39 3.60 11.76
N THR A 163 13.47 4.00 12.43
CA THR A 163 13.57 5.28 13.15
C THR A 163 14.59 6.24 12.54
N ASN A 164 15.15 5.91 11.37
CA ASN A 164 16.19 6.73 10.72
C ASN A 164 15.66 7.60 9.57
N ASN A 165 14.36 7.73 9.40
CA ASN A 165 13.69 8.39 8.27
C ASN A 165 13.75 9.93 8.35
N VAL A 166 14.94 10.49 8.34
CA VAL A 166 15.17 11.94 8.34
C VAL A 166 15.34 12.43 6.91
N SER A 167 14.46 13.31 6.47
CA SER A 167 14.33 13.82 5.09
C SER A 167 14.73 15.29 4.99
N PRO A 168 16.03 15.62 4.85
CA PRO A 168 16.47 16.98 4.59
C PRO A 168 16.14 17.39 3.15
N ARG A 169 15.78 18.66 2.98
CA ARG A 169 15.45 19.27 1.68
C ARG A 169 16.06 20.66 1.61
N ALA A 170 16.68 20.99 0.48
CA ALA A 170 17.18 22.32 0.21
C ALA A 170 16.86 22.73 -1.22
N GLY A 171 16.52 23.99 -1.41
CA GLY A 171 16.25 24.56 -2.72
C GLY A 171 16.55 26.05 -2.75
N PHE A 172 16.67 26.59 -3.95
CA PHE A 172 16.89 28.02 -4.16
C PHE A 172 16.12 28.53 -5.38
N ALA A 173 15.81 29.81 -5.34
CA ALA A 173 15.36 30.59 -6.48
C ALA A 173 16.21 31.86 -6.55
N TRP A 174 16.93 32.05 -7.67
CA TRP A 174 17.86 33.14 -7.86
C TRP A 174 17.54 33.92 -9.13
N SER A 175 17.37 35.21 -8.98
CA SER A 175 17.22 36.19 -10.06
C SER A 175 18.51 37.02 -10.17
N PRO A 176 19.44 36.67 -11.09
CA PRO A 176 20.75 37.34 -11.16
C PRO A 176 20.70 38.80 -11.64
N ALA A 177 19.63 39.21 -12.33
CA ALA A 177 19.52 40.53 -12.90
C ALA A 177 18.42 41.37 -12.23
N ALA A 178 18.69 42.65 -12.01
CA ALA A 178 17.68 43.63 -11.61
C ALA A 178 16.61 43.71 -12.72
N GLY A 179 15.38 43.30 -12.43
CA GLY A 179 14.29 43.29 -13.40
C GLY A 179 13.57 41.96 -13.57
N GLY A 180 14.05 40.90 -12.91
CA GLY A 180 13.33 39.62 -12.75
C GLY A 180 13.04 38.82 -14.03
N ARG A 181 13.68 39.12 -15.17
CA ARG A 181 13.44 38.46 -16.46
C ARG A 181 13.98 37.05 -16.51
N THR A 182 14.97 36.72 -15.69
CA THR A 182 15.57 35.37 -15.61
C THR A 182 15.56 34.93 -14.16
N VAL A 183 15.06 33.71 -13.92
CA VAL A 183 15.10 33.07 -12.61
C VAL A 183 15.69 31.68 -12.77
N VAL A 184 16.76 31.39 -12.03
CA VAL A 184 17.36 30.06 -11.93
C VAL A 184 16.83 29.40 -10.65
N ARG A 185 16.37 28.16 -10.77
CA ARG A 185 15.84 27.38 -9.63
C ARG A 185 16.52 26.02 -9.59
N GLY A 186 16.78 25.54 -8.39
CA GLY A 186 17.33 24.21 -8.16
C GLY A 186 16.97 23.72 -6.78
N GLY A 187 17.03 22.42 -6.58
CA GLY A 187 16.79 21.82 -5.29
C GLY A 187 17.16 20.35 -5.26
N ALA A 188 17.40 19.86 -4.04
CA ALA A 188 17.65 18.44 -3.76
C ALA A 188 17.06 18.06 -2.41
N GLY A 189 16.79 16.78 -2.20
CA GLY A 189 16.27 16.27 -0.93
C GLY A 189 16.31 14.75 -0.87
N LEU A 190 16.25 14.26 0.36
CA LEU A 190 16.01 12.84 0.64
C LEU A 190 14.53 12.63 0.93
N PHE A 191 14.02 11.48 0.50
CA PHE A 191 12.63 11.11 0.70
C PHE A 191 12.58 9.64 1.12
N PHE A 192 11.80 9.34 2.13
CA PHE A 192 11.50 7.98 2.55
C PHE A 192 10.06 7.65 2.16
N ASP A 193 9.87 6.44 1.62
CA ASP A 193 8.55 5.94 1.27
C ASP A 193 8.04 5.00 2.36
N ARG A 194 6.73 4.81 2.40
CA ARG A 194 6.06 3.91 3.35
C ARG A 194 6.07 2.48 2.80
N VAL A 195 6.16 1.50 3.71
CA VAL A 195 5.93 0.10 3.34
C VAL A 195 4.49 -0.04 2.84
N PRO A 196 4.27 -0.52 1.61
CA PRO A 196 2.93 -0.71 1.07
C PRO A 196 2.17 -1.79 1.85
N LEU A 197 0.99 -1.47 2.38
CA LEU A 197 0.19 -2.40 3.17
C LEU A 197 -0.19 -3.67 2.41
N ARG A 198 -0.35 -3.59 1.09
CA ARG A 198 -0.61 -4.77 0.26
C ARG A 198 0.57 -5.75 0.25
N ALA A 199 1.81 -5.25 0.19
CA ALA A 199 3.00 -6.09 0.27
C ALA A 199 3.09 -6.77 1.64
N LEU A 200 2.84 -6.00 2.70
CA LEU A 200 2.78 -6.53 4.07
C LEU A 200 1.69 -7.59 4.23
N ALA A 201 0.46 -7.33 3.76
CA ALA A 201 -0.63 -8.30 3.82
C ALA A 201 -0.29 -9.60 3.09
N ASN A 202 0.33 -9.50 1.90
CA ASN A 202 0.80 -10.69 1.17
C ASN A 202 1.88 -11.46 1.94
N ALA A 203 2.81 -10.75 2.56
CA ALA A 203 3.85 -11.36 3.39
C ALA A 203 3.24 -12.05 4.62
N LEU A 204 2.27 -11.43 5.29
CA LEU A 204 1.56 -11.99 6.44
C LEU A 204 0.76 -13.25 6.09
N LEU A 205 0.08 -13.27 4.94
CA LEU A 205 -0.63 -14.44 4.45
C LEU A 205 0.31 -15.59 4.09
N SER A 206 1.50 -15.26 3.55
CA SER A 206 2.51 -16.24 3.16
C SER A 206 3.53 -16.53 4.27
N ALA A 207 3.45 -15.81 5.40
CA ALA A 207 4.37 -15.97 6.50
C ALA A 207 4.15 -17.29 7.21
N GLY A 208 5.19 -17.78 7.82
CA GLY A 208 5.20 -18.99 8.62
C GLY A 208 6.56 -19.66 8.56
N ASN A 209 6.71 -20.71 9.31
CA ASN A 209 7.94 -21.48 9.30
C ASN A 209 7.84 -22.59 8.25
N THR A 210 8.66 -22.51 7.20
CA THR A 210 8.69 -23.52 6.13
C THR A 210 9.16 -24.90 6.58
N THR A 211 9.81 -25.00 7.74
CA THR A 211 10.23 -26.25 8.36
C THR A 211 9.16 -26.84 9.30
N ASP A 212 8.17 -26.05 9.69
CA ASP A 212 7.07 -26.48 10.55
C ASP A 212 5.74 -26.06 9.90
N ILE A 213 5.13 -27.01 9.19
CA ILE A 213 3.90 -26.81 8.42
C ILE A 213 2.73 -26.34 9.30
N THR A 214 2.75 -26.64 10.60
CA THR A 214 1.69 -26.21 11.53
C THR A 214 1.72 -24.71 11.80
N LYS A 215 2.83 -24.05 11.49
CA LYS A 215 3.04 -22.62 11.63
C LYS A 215 2.86 -21.85 10.33
N LEU A 216 2.59 -22.53 9.22
CA LEU A 216 2.25 -21.88 7.95
C LEU A 216 0.84 -21.26 8.06
N ARG A 217 0.73 -20.00 7.67
CA ARG A 217 -0.59 -19.35 7.58
C ARG A 217 -1.38 -19.83 6.37
N GLN A 218 -0.73 -19.87 5.20
CA GLN A 218 -1.35 -20.42 3.98
C GLN A 218 -0.44 -21.44 3.35
N VAL A 219 -1.05 -22.53 2.86
CA VAL A 219 -0.39 -23.57 2.06
C VAL A 219 -0.99 -23.55 0.67
N ASN A 220 -0.18 -23.29 -0.33
CA ASN A 220 -0.58 -23.38 -1.72
C ASN A 220 -0.08 -24.71 -2.31
N ILE A 221 -1.02 -25.56 -2.69
CA ILE A 221 -0.74 -26.88 -3.30
C ILE A 221 -0.89 -26.75 -4.81
N SER A 222 0.09 -27.27 -5.54
CA SER A 222 0.05 -27.39 -7.00
C SER A 222 0.31 -28.84 -7.40
N LEU A 223 -0.63 -29.44 -8.14
CA LEU A 223 -0.60 -30.87 -8.49
C LEU A 223 -0.74 -31.09 -10.00
N SER A 224 -0.04 -32.08 -10.49
CA SER A 224 -0.18 -32.67 -11.84
C SER A 224 -1.20 -33.79 -11.84
N PRO A 225 -1.87 -34.09 -12.96
CA PRO A 225 -2.93 -35.11 -13.02
C PRO A 225 -2.48 -36.51 -12.57
N THR A 226 -1.19 -36.82 -12.73
CA THR A 226 -0.61 -38.12 -12.41
C THR A 226 -0.03 -38.25 -11.00
N GLN A 227 -0.04 -37.17 -10.22
CA GLN A 227 0.47 -37.17 -8.86
C GLN A 227 -0.52 -37.83 -7.89
N ALA A 228 0.04 -38.56 -6.89
CA ALA A 228 -0.77 -39.10 -5.81
C ALA A 228 -1.53 -38.02 -5.08
N GLY A 229 -2.84 -38.22 -4.86
CA GLY A 229 -3.73 -37.26 -4.22
C GLY A 229 -4.20 -36.11 -5.15
N ALA A 230 -3.83 -36.13 -6.43
CA ALA A 230 -4.34 -35.17 -7.38
C ALA A 230 -5.85 -35.40 -7.62
N PRO A 231 -6.67 -34.33 -7.53
CA PRO A 231 -8.10 -34.47 -7.76
C PRO A 231 -8.39 -34.68 -9.25
N THR A 232 -9.46 -35.41 -9.53
CA THR A 232 -10.01 -35.48 -10.91
C THR A 232 -10.95 -34.33 -11.14
N PHE A 233 -10.77 -33.65 -12.29
CA PHE A 233 -11.68 -32.56 -12.66
C PHE A 233 -13.14 -33.04 -12.72
N PRO A 234 -14.13 -32.30 -12.15
CA PRO A 234 -14.03 -30.93 -11.56
C PRO A 234 -13.90 -30.92 -10.03
N ASN A 235 -13.54 -32.01 -9.38
CA ASN A 235 -13.46 -32.10 -7.92
C ASN A 235 -12.29 -31.25 -7.39
N ILE A 236 -12.35 -30.88 -6.12
CA ILE A 236 -11.28 -30.14 -5.39
C ILE A 236 -10.85 -30.96 -4.17
N LEU A 237 -9.75 -30.57 -3.53
CA LEU A 237 -9.25 -31.18 -2.29
C LEU A 237 -10.04 -30.74 -1.07
#